data_b084d951beb4d2ad9b03e8923883f822
#
_entry.id   b084d951beb4d2ad9b03e8923883f822
#
_cell.length_a   1.000
_cell.length_b   1.000
_cell.length_c   1.000
_cell.angle_alpha   90.00
_cell.angle_beta   90.00
_cell.angle_gamma   90.00
#
_symmetry.space_group_name_H-M   'P 1'
#
loop_
_entity.id
_entity.type
_entity.pdbx_description
1 polymer ?
#
loop_
_entity_poly.entity_id
_entity_poly.type
_entity_poly.pdbx_seq_one_letter_code
_entity_poly.pdbx_strand_id
1 'polypeptide(L)'
;QGTGEALKAATESSGKTAQTYAAIGLTWASWARALDGTNFDKLMALQPRTSVNLTTPLQASTLSAYDQARYGLEVIAAQSGDDATGAQAKAAAATVDACLAVKCPDQRLSSYQLPSGNSYEQGASLWLNVVSAELSEVANAKDEAQRKQAISAGAWALVQAQSWNASLTETEQALGVK
;
A
#
# COMPACT_ATOMS: atom_id res chain seq x y z
N GLN A 1 16.26 11.95 -9.34
CA GLN A 1 17.40 11.03 -9.50
C GLN A 1 17.47 10.03 -8.32
N GLY A 2 17.58 10.47 -7.07
CA GLY A 2 17.71 9.61 -5.90
C GLY A 2 16.59 8.58 -5.71
N THR A 3 15.32 8.96 -5.95
CA THR A 3 14.17 8.05 -5.87
C THR A 3 14.36 6.84 -6.77
N GLY A 4 14.71 7.06 -8.04
CA GLY A 4 14.92 5.96 -9.01
C GLY A 4 16.10 5.06 -8.63
N GLU A 5 17.17 5.62 -8.10
CA GLU A 5 18.34 4.86 -7.62
C GLU A 5 17.99 4.00 -6.40
N ALA A 6 17.25 4.55 -5.44
CA ALA A 6 16.80 3.79 -4.26
C ALA A 6 15.85 2.65 -4.65
N LEU A 7 14.89 2.88 -5.54
CA LEU A 7 13.96 1.85 -6.00
C LEU A 7 14.66 0.76 -6.82
N LYS A 8 15.66 1.13 -7.64
CA LYS A 8 16.51 0.16 -8.33
C LYS A 8 17.27 -0.70 -7.32
N ALA A 9 17.92 -0.08 -6.35
CA ALA A 9 18.63 -0.80 -5.28
C ALA A 9 17.68 -1.74 -4.50
N ALA A 10 16.43 -1.34 -4.27
CA ALA A 10 15.43 -2.19 -3.64
C ALA A 10 15.12 -3.45 -4.47
N THR A 11 15.04 -3.34 -5.80
CA THR A 11 14.76 -4.49 -6.66
C THR A 11 15.95 -5.42 -6.82
N GLU A 12 17.17 -4.90 -6.76
CA GLU A 12 18.44 -5.64 -6.89
C GLU A 12 18.91 -6.25 -5.55
N SER A 13 18.34 -5.81 -4.41
CA SER A 13 18.64 -6.32 -3.06
C SER A 13 17.63 -7.39 -2.63
N SER A 14 17.75 -7.88 -1.40
CA SER A 14 16.81 -8.83 -0.80
C SER A 14 16.60 -8.56 0.69
N GLY A 15 15.55 -9.15 1.25
CA GLY A 15 15.25 -9.08 2.69
C GLY A 15 15.11 -7.65 3.21
N LYS A 16 15.62 -7.42 4.40
CA LYS A 16 15.56 -6.11 5.07
C LYS A 16 16.24 -4.98 4.27
N THR A 17 17.30 -5.29 3.53
CA THR A 17 17.99 -4.30 2.70
C THR A 17 17.08 -3.78 1.59
N ALA A 18 16.40 -4.70 0.88
CA ALA A 18 15.41 -4.33 -0.12
C ALA A 18 14.28 -3.48 0.45
N GLN A 19 13.76 -3.87 1.62
CA GLN A 19 12.72 -3.11 2.33
C GLN A 19 13.18 -1.69 2.67
N THR A 20 14.40 -1.54 3.18
CA THR A 20 14.97 -0.23 3.54
C THR A 20 15.09 0.68 2.32
N TYR A 21 15.63 0.17 1.21
CA TYR A 21 15.73 0.95 -0.02
C TYR A 21 14.35 1.31 -0.61
N ALA A 22 13.38 0.40 -0.54
CA ALA A 22 12.01 0.70 -0.95
C ALA A 22 11.39 1.82 -0.09
N ALA A 23 11.54 1.74 1.23
CA ALA A 23 11.07 2.77 2.15
C ALA A 23 11.70 4.15 1.84
N ILE A 24 13.02 4.20 1.62
CA ILE A 24 13.74 5.43 1.23
C ILE A 24 13.18 5.98 -0.09
N GLY A 25 13.02 5.13 -1.11
CA GLY A 25 12.52 5.55 -2.42
C GLY A 25 11.10 6.11 -2.34
N LEU A 26 10.20 5.47 -1.59
CA LEU A 26 8.83 5.93 -1.39
C LEU A 26 8.77 7.23 -0.56
N THR A 27 9.64 7.38 0.43
CA THR A 27 9.76 8.63 1.22
C THR A 27 10.19 9.79 0.32
N TRP A 28 11.23 9.61 -0.48
CA TRP A 28 11.69 10.65 -1.40
C TRP A 28 10.66 10.99 -2.48
N ALA A 29 9.91 10.01 -2.97
CA ALA A 29 8.79 10.26 -3.87
C ALA A 29 7.70 11.10 -3.20
N SER A 30 7.38 10.83 -1.93
CA SER A 30 6.41 11.61 -1.15
C SER A 30 6.86 13.05 -0.94
N TRP A 31 8.15 13.27 -0.65
CA TRP A 31 8.72 14.61 -0.53
C TRP A 31 8.73 15.35 -1.86
N ALA A 32 9.13 14.71 -2.95
CA ALA A 32 9.08 15.33 -4.28
C ALA A 32 7.67 15.79 -4.64
N ARG A 33 6.66 14.96 -4.36
CA ARG A 33 5.26 15.34 -4.56
C ARG A 33 4.85 16.54 -3.69
N ALA A 34 5.24 16.55 -2.42
CA ALA A 34 4.89 17.62 -1.50
C ALA A 34 5.60 18.96 -1.83
N LEU A 35 6.83 18.90 -2.34
CA LEU A 35 7.65 20.09 -2.59
C LEU A 35 7.42 20.70 -3.98
N ASP A 36 7.26 19.88 -5.01
CA ASP A 36 7.19 20.34 -6.40
C ASP A 36 5.99 19.83 -7.19
N GLY A 37 5.10 19.06 -6.56
CA GLY A 37 3.91 18.48 -7.19
C GLY A 37 4.21 17.33 -8.15
N THR A 38 5.42 16.75 -8.11
CA THR A 38 5.77 15.61 -8.97
C THR A 38 4.83 14.43 -8.72
N ASN A 39 4.24 13.89 -9.79
CA ASN A 39 3.39 12.72 -9.68
C ASN A 39 4.20 11.44 -9.53
N PHE A 40 3.71 10.50 -8.73
CA PHE A 40 4.34 9.20 -8.50
C PHE A 40 4.52 8.39 -9.79
N ASP A 41 3.56 8.45 -10.71
CA ASP A 41 3.62 7.74 -11.99
C ASP A 41 4.80 8.12 -12.88
N LYS A 42 5.37 9.32 -12.67
CA LYS A 42 6.63 9.73 -13.30
C LYS A 42 7.88 9.15 -12.65
N LEU A 43 7.75 8.68 -11.43
CA LEU A 43 8.86 8.16 -10.63
C LEU A 43 8.91 6.64 -10.60
N MET A 44 7.75 5.99 -10.67
CA MET A 44 7.61 4.54 -10.59
C MET A 44 6.26 4.05 -11.15
N ALA A 45 6.17 2.78 -11.49
CA ALA A 45 4.91 2.15 -11.85
C ALA A 45 3.97 2.08 -10.63
N LEU A 46 2.69 2.39 -10.84
CA LEU A 46 1.63 2.31 -9.85
C LEU A 46 0.65 1.22 -10.27
N GLN A 47 0.68 0.09 -9.60
CA GLN A 47 -0.20 -1.03 -9.94
C GLN A 47 -0.77 -1.65 -8.66
N PRO A 48 -2.09 -1.66 -8.49
CA PRO A 48 -2.72 -2.43 -7.42
C PRO A 48 -2.50 -3.92 -7.65
N ARG A 49 -2.62 -4.70 -6.59
CA ARG A 49 -2.68 -6.16 -6.72
C ARG A 49 -3.99 -6.55 -7.40
N THR A 50 -3.89 -7.40 -8.39
CA THR A 50 -5.05 -7.91 -9.15
C THR A 50 -4.88 -9.41 -9.40
N SER A 51 -5.94 -10.08 -9.85
CA SER A 51 -5.88 -11.49 -10.25
C SER A 51 -4.91 -11.75 -11.42
N VAL A 52 -4.53 -10.72 -12.16
CA VAL A 52 -3.58 -10.84 -13.28
C VAL A 52 -2.13 -10.84 -12.80
N ASN A 53 -1.80 -9.99 -11.83
CA ASN A 53 -0.42 -9.80 -11.37
C ASN A 53 -0.09 -10.53 -10.06
N LEU A 54 -1.08 -10.97 -9.29
CA LEU A 54 -0.89 -11.74 -8.07
C LEU A 54 -0.86 -13.24 -8.38
N THR A 55 0.33 -13.78 -8.53
CA THR A 55 0.55 -15.19 -8.90
C THR A 55 1.04 -16.08 -7.75
N THR A 56 1.43 -15.46 -6.64
CA THR A 56 1.94 -16.15 -5.44
C THR A 56 1.24 -15.61 -4.19
N PRO A 57 1.01 -16.46 -3.18
CA PRO A 57 0.39 -16.02 -1.93
C PRO A 57 1.15 -14.90 -1.26
N LEU A 58 0.43 -13.90 -0.77
CA LEU A 58 0.92 -12.87 0.14
C LEU A 58 0.87 -13.39 1.59
N GLN A 59 1.51 -12.66 2.50
CA GLN A 59 1.41 -12.94 3.92
C GLN A 59 -0.02 -12.71 4.44
N ALA A 60 -0.41 -13.44 5.49
CA ALA A 60 -1.70 -13.26 6.15
C ALA A 60 -1.94 -11.82 6.61
N SER A 61 -0.89 -11.15 7.09
CA SER A 61 -0.95 -9.74 7.51
C SER A 61 -1.27 -8.79 6.35
N THR A 62 -0.76 -9.07 5.16
CA THR A 62 -1.04 -8.26 3.96
C THR A 62 -2.48 -8.45 3.50
N LEU A 63 -2.97 -9.70 3.45
CA LEU A 63 -4.39 -9.97 3.18
C LEU A 63 -5.29 -9.25 4.19
N SER A 64 -4.97 -9.34 5.48
CA SER A 64 -5.73 -8.68 6.54
C SER A 64 -5.72 -7.14 6.41
N ALA A 65 -4.60 -6.54 6.01
CA ALA A 65 -4.52 -5.09 5.79
C ALA A 65 -5.44 -4.63 4.64
N TYR A 66 -5.47 -5.36 3.52
CA TYR A 66 -6.38 -5.07 2.42
C TYR A 66 -7.85 -5.29 2.81
N ASP A 67 -8.16 -6.34 3.57
CA ASP A 67 -9.53 -6.61 4.02
C ASP A 67 -10.02 -5.57 5.04
N GLN A 68 -9.14 -5.11 5.93
CA GLN A 68 -9.43 -4.00 6.84
C GLN A 68 -9.67 -2.69 6.07
N ALA A 69 -8.87 -2.41 5.03
CA ALA A 69 -9.08 -1.25 4.17
C ALA A 69 -10.43 -1.36 3.42
N ARG A 70 -10.74 -2.51 2.83
CA ARG A 70 -12.04 -2.78 2.21
C ARG A 70 -13.19 -2.48 3.19
N TYR A 71 -13.18 -3.13 4.36
CA TYR A 71 -14.23 -2.99 5.37
C TYR A 71 -14.39 -1.53 5.82
N GLY A 72 -13.29 -0.87 6.17
CA GLY A 72 -13.34 0.51 6.66
C GLY A 72 -13.83 1.50 5.60
N LEU A 73 -13.36 1.35 4.36
CA LEU A 73 -13.80 2.20 3.25
C LEU A 73 -15.26 1.95 2.86
N GLU A 74 -15.76 0.71 2.94
CA GLU A 74 -17.19 0.42 2.76
C GLU A 74 -18.04 1.14 3.81
N VAL A 75 -17.61 1.14 5.08
CA VAL A 75 -18.31 1.87 6.16
C VAL A 75 -18.30 3.38 5.91
N ILE A 76 -17.15 3.95 5.56
CA ILE A 76 -17.03 5.39 5.26
C ILE A 76 -17.89 5.76 4.04
N ALA A 77 -17.85 4.96 2.97
CA ALA A 77 -18.66 5.19 1.77
C ALA A 77 -20.17 5.14 2.07
N ALA A 78 -20.60 4.19 2.90
CA ALA A 78 -22.00 4.08 3.31
C ALA A 78 -22.48 5.30 4.14
N GLN A 79 -21.58 5.90 4.92
CA GLN A 79 -21.88 7.08 5.71
C GLN A 79 -21.89 8.38 4.90
N SER A 80 -20.97 8.50 3.93
CA SER A 80 -20.78 9.72 3.14
C SER A 80 -21.55 9.75 1.82
N GLY A 81 -21.91 8.58 1.28
CA GLY A 81 -22.47 8.46 -0.07
C GLY A 81 -21.46 8.79 -1.18
N ASP A 82 -20.15 8.76 -0.90
CA ASP A 82 -19.09 9.12 -1.85
C ASP A 82 -18.69 7.96 -2.74
N ASP A 83 -18.94 8.10 -4.04
CA ASP A 83 -18.60 7.09 -5.06
C ASP A 83 -17.10 6.82 -5.17
N ALA A 84 -16.25 7.83 -4.95
CA ALA A 84 -14.80 7.69 -5.02
C ALA A 84 -14.28 6.79 -3.87
N THR A 85 -14.83 6.95 -2.68
CA THR A 85 -14.56 6.06 -1.53
C THR A 85 -15.03 4.63 -1.84
N GLY A 86 -16.22 4.48 -2.41
CA GLY A 86 -16.74 3.19 -2.86
C GLY A 86 -15.85 2.50 -3.91
N ALA A 87 -15.26 3.28 -4.82
CA ALA A 87 -14.30 2.75 -5.81
C ALA A 87 -13.01 2.25 -5.15
N GLN A 88 -12.49 2.95 -4.15
CA GLN A 88 -11.32 2.49 -3.38
C GLN A 88 -11.63 1.21 -2.58
N ALA A 89 -12.81 1.11 -1.97
CA ALA A 89 -13.25 -0.10 -1.29
C ALA A 89 -13.30 -1.30 -2.25
N LYS A 90 -13.84 -1.12 -3.45
CA LYS A 90 -13.86 -2.15 -4.51
C LYS A 90 -12.46 -2.56 -4.96
N ALA A 91 -11.53 -1.62 -5.07
CA ALA A 91 -10.14 -1.94 -5.41
C ALA A 91 -9.46 -2.80 -4.33
N ALA A 92 -9.69 -2.48 -3.05
CA ALA A 92 -9.21 -3.31 -1.95
C ALA A 92 -9.86 -4.71 -1.96
N ALA A 93 -11.19 -4.80 -2.21
CA ALA A 93 -11.91 -6.06 -2.35
C ALA A 93 -11.34 -6.93 -3.47
N ALA A 94 -11.04 -6.36 -4.63
CA ALA A 94 -10.44 -7.09 -5.75
C ALA A 94 -9.08 -7.70 -5.39
N THR A 95 -8.27 -7.02 -4.57
CA THR A 95 -7.01 -7.57 -4.05
C THR A 95 -7.27 -8.72 -3.07
N VAL A 96 -8.26 -8.58 -2.19
CA VAL A 96 -8.66 -9.67 -1.26
C VAL A 96 -9.08 -10.90 -2.06
N ASP A 97 -9.94 -10.75 -3.05
CA ASP A 97 -10.42 -11.87 -3.89
C ASP A 97 -9.26 -12.53 -4.66
N ALA A 98 -8.36 -11.73 -5.22
CA ALA A 98 -7.17 -12.25 -5.90
C ALA A 98 -6.27 -13.05 -4.95
N CYS A 99 -6.09 -12.56 -3.72
CA CYS A 99 -5.28 -13.22 -2.69
C CYS A 99 -5.90 -14.55 -2.26
N LEU A 100 -7.21 -14.61 -2.09
CA LEU A 100 -7.94 -15.85 -1.77
C LEU A 100 -7.83 -16.87 -2.91
N ALA A 101 -7.89 -16.41 -4.16
CA ALA A 101 -7.77 -17.30 -5.33
C ALA A 101 -6.39 -17.99 -5.39
N VAL A 102 -5.31 -17.31 -4.96
CA VAL A 102 -3.96 -17.90 -4.87
C VAL A 102 -3.65 -18.52 -3.51
N LYS A 103 -4.69 -18.68 -2.66
CA LYS A 103 -4.61 -19.34 -1.34
C LYS A 103 -3.67 -18.65 -0.36
N CYS A 104 -3.71 -17.32 -0.28
CA CYS A 104 -3.07 -16.61 0.83
C CYS A 104 -3.58 -17.17 2.17
N PRO A 105 -2.71 -17.25 3.20
CA PRO A 105 -3.16 -17.62 4.54
C PRO A 105 -4.22 -16.64 5.03
N ASP A 106 -5.42 -17.16 5.36
CA ASP A 106 -6.57 -16.36 5.72
C ASP A 106 -6.70 -16.20 7.24
N GLN A 107 -6.44 -15.00 7.73
CA GLN A 107 -6.59 -14.58 9.12
C GLN A 107 -7.51 -13.34 9.22
N ARG A 108 -8.38 -13.15 8.23
CA ARG A 108 -9.33 -12.04 8.23
C ARG A 108 -10.32 -12.17 9.39
N LEU A 109 -10.76 -11.02 9.90
CA LEU A 109 -11.76 -10.94 10.93
C LEU A 109 -13.18 -10.77 10.32
N SER A 110 -14.21 -11.16 11.04
CA SER A 110 -15.59 -10.91 10.64
C SER A 110 -15.96 -9.42 10.70
N SER A 111 -15.25 -8.64 11.51
CA SER A 111 -15.39 -7.19 11.63
C SER A 111 -14.08 -6.58 12.12
N TYR A 112 -13.87 -5.32 11.79
CA TYR A 112 -12.71 -4.54 12.23
C TYR A 112 -13.15 -3.30 12.98
N GLN A 113 -12.35 -2.92 13.98
CA GLN A 113 -12.47 -1.60 14.57
C GLN A 113 -11.86 -0.58 13.61
N LEU A 114 -12.60 0.48 13.28
CA LEU A 114 -12.07 1.57 12.49
C LEU A 114 -10.96 2.30 13.24
N PRO A 115 -9.95 2.84 12.54
CA PRO A 115 -9.00 3.77 13.13
C PRO A 115 -9.74 4.94 13.80
N SER A 116 -9.14 5.51 14.84
CA SER A 116 -9.65 6.72 15.48
C SER A 116 -9.55 7.92 14.53
N GLY A 117 -10.41 8.94 14.79
CA GLY A 117 -10.39 10.19 14.03
C GLY A 117 -11.58 10.36 13.09
N ASN A 118 -11.51 11.40 12.27
CA ASN A 118 -12.51 11.67 11.24
C ASN A 118 -12.30 10.77 10.01
N SER A 119 -13.20 10.82 9.03
CA SER A 119 -13.15 9.96 7.84
C SER A 119 -11.85 10.10 7.03
N TYR A 120 -11.26 11.31 6.97
CA TYR A 120 -9.98 11.52 6.28
C TYR A 120 -8.83 10.82 7.00
N GLU A 121 -8.74 10.96 8.31
CA GLU A 121 -7.74 10.30 9.15
C GLU A 121 -7.90 8.78 9.11
N GLN A 122 -9.14 8.29 9.12
CA GLN A 122 -9.44 6.87 8.99
C GLN A 122 -9.01 6.31 7.64
N GLY A 123 -9.39 6.96 6.53
CA GLY A 123 -9.02 6.54 5.18
C GLY A 123 -7.51 6.56 4.97
N ALA A 124 -6.82 7.60 5.44
CA ALA A 124 -5.36 7.68 5.41
C ALA A 124 -4.72 6.51 6.17
N SER A 125 -5.14 6.26 7.41
CA SER A 125 -4.62 5.18 8.24
C SER A 125 -4.82 3.80 7.63
N LEU A 126 -6.00 3.54 7.04
CA LEU A 126 -6.29 2.26 6.37
C LEU A 126 -5.32 1.99 5.23
N TRP A 127 -5.07 2.96 4.36
CA TRP A 127 -4.14 2.81 3.25
C TRP A 127 -2.67 2.79 3.69
N LEU A 128 -2.29 3.54 4.73
CA LEU A 128 -0.94 3.48 5.30
C LEU A 128 -0.62 2.11 5.91
N ASN A 129 -1.61 1.42 6.49
CA ASN A 129 -1.46 0.03 6.92
C ASN A 129 -1.17 -0.90 5.74
N VAL A 130 -1.82 -0.70 4.60
CA VAL A 130 -1.52 -1.44 3.37
C VAL A 130 -0.10 -1.14 2.88
N VAL A 131 0.35 0.12 2.88
CA VAL A 131 1.74 0.50 2.53
C VAL A 131 2.75 -0.26 3.39
N SER A 132 2.55 -0.28 4.70
CA SER A 132 3.42 -1.00 5.64
C SER A 132 3.45 -2.52 5.37
N ALA A 133 2.29 -3.10 5.05
CA ALA A 133 2.18 -4.51 4.69
C ALA A 133 2.93 -4.83 3.39
N GLU A 134 2.78 -4.01 2.35
CA GLU A 134 3.51 -4.18 1.08
C GLU A 134 5.02 -4.03 1.23
N LEU A 135 5.50 -3.14 2.12
CA LEU A 135 6.93 -3.10 2.47
C LEU A 135 7.42 -4.40 3.11
N SER A 136 6.57 -5.07 3.89
CA SER A 136 6.91 -6.40 4.43
C SER A 136 6.97 -7.45 3.32
N GLU A 137 6.12 -7.33 2.29
CA GLU A 137 6.20 -8.20 1.10
C GLU A 137 7.51 -7.97 0.32
N VAL A 138 8.02 -6.72 0.23
CA VAL A 138 9.35 -6.46 -0.36
C VAL A 138 10.44 -7.26 0.35
N ALA A 139 10.41 -7.29 1.69
CA ALA A 139 11.38 -8.04 2.49
C ALA A 139 11.29 -9.55 2.30
N ASN A 140 10.08 -10.08 2.09
CA ASN A 140 9.81 -11.51 1.97
C ASN A 140 9.81 -12.01 0.51
N ALA A 141 9.92 -11.13 -0.47
CA ALA A 141 9.94 -11.47 -1.88
C ALA A 141 11.13 -12.38 -2.24
N LYS A 142 10.84 -13.44 -2.98
CA LYS A 142 11.83 -14.46 -3.37
C LYS A 142 12.66 -14.05 -4.59
N ASP A 143 12.11 -13.17 -5.41
CA ASP A 143 12.73 -12.72 -6.64
C ASP A 143 12.46 -11.23 -6.93
N GLU A 144 13.11 -10.72 -7.96
CA GLU A 144 13.01 -9.32 -8.39
C GLU A 144 11.58 -8.96 -8.84
N ALA A 145 10.89 -9.88 -9.51
CA ALA A 145 9.53 -9.62 -10.00
C ALA A 145 8.54 -9.41 -8.84
N GLN A 146 8.62 -10.25 -7.81
CA GLN A 146 7.82 -10.10 -6.59
C GLN A 146 8.15 -8.79 -5.86
N ARG A 147 9.43 -8.40 -5.78
CA ARG A 147 9.83 -7.12 -5.17
C ARG A 147 9.26 -5.92 -5.94
N LYS A 148 9.37 -5.93 -7.26
CA LYS A 148 8.80 -4.88 -8.12
C LYS A 148 7.29 -4.76 -7.92
N GLN A 149 6.58 -5.89 -7.86
CA GLN A 149 5.14 -5.89 -7.61
C GLN A 149 4.78 -5.31 -6.24
N ALA A 150 5.50 -5.70 -5.18
CA ALA A 150 5.27 -5.18 -3.85
C ALA A 150 5.55 -3.67 -3.75
N ILE A 151 6.64 -3.19 -4.34
CA ILE A 151 6.96 -1.75 -4.41
C ILE A 151 5.87 -0.99 -5.15
N SER A 152 5.43 -1.52 -6.30
CA SER A 152 4.39 -0.90 -7.14
C SER A 152 3.03 -0.85 -6.43
N ALA A 153 2.65 -1.91 -5.74
CA ALA A 153 1.43 -1.97 -4.94
C ALA A 153 1.50 -1.04 -3.71
N GLY A 154 2.64 -0.99 -3.03
CA GLY A 154 2.88 -0.07 -1.92
C GLY A 154 2.83 1.40 -2.37
N ALA A 155 3.43 1.73 -3.51
CA ALA A 155 3.36 3.07 -4.11
C ALA A 155 1.93 3.45 -4.49
N TRP A 156 1.16 2.52 -5.07
CA TRP A 156 -0.24 2.74 -5.39
C TRP A 156 -1.07 3.00 -4.11
N ALA A 157 -0.90 2.18 -3.07
CA ALA A 157 -1.57 2.38 -1.79
C ALA A 157 -1.20 3.71 -1.14
N LEU A 158 0.05 4.15 -1.27
CA LEU A 158 0.52 5.44 -0.77
C LEU A 158 -0.17 6.62 -1.46
N VAL A 159 -0.40 6.52 -2.78
CA VAL A 159 -1.19 7.52 -3.52
C VAL A 159 -2.64 7.55 -3.01
N GLN A 160 -3.22 6.38 -2.70
CA GLN A 160 -4.54 6.36 -2.07
C GLN A 160 -4.52 7.04 -0.69
N ALA A 161 -3.55 6.75 0.18
CA ALA A 161 -3.42 7.40 1.47
C ALA A 161 -3.31 8.94 1.34
N GLN A 162 -2.55 9.42 0.37
CA GLN A 162 -2.42 10.85 0.10
C GLN A 162 -3.71 11.49 -0.43
N SER A 163 -4.58 10.76 -1.10
CA SER A 163 -5.91 11.26 -1.47
C SER A 163 -6.81 11.51 -0.24
N TRP A 164 -6.47 10.89 0.88
CA TRP A 164 -7.07 11.10 2.21
C TRP A 164 -6.27 12.10 3.07
N ASN A 165 -5.41 12.91 2.46
CA ASN A 165 -4.56 13.90 3.14
C ASN A 165 -3.57 13.31 4.16
N ALA A 166 -3.09 12.07 3.97
CA ALA A 166 -2.00 11.53 4.77
C ALA A 166 -0.82 12.51 4.81
N SER A 167 -0.38 12.86 6.00
CA SER A 167 0.76 13.76 6.19
C SER A 167 2.08 13.08 5.87
N LEU A 168 3.13 13.87 5.65
CA LEU A 168 4.49 13.32 5.49
C LEU A 168 4.94 12.54 6.73
N THR A 169 4.63 13.05 7.92
CA THR A 169 4.99 12.38 9.18
C THR A 169 4.31 11.01 9.32
N GLU A 170 3.01 10.90 9.03
CA GLU A 170 2.30 9.63 9.03
C GLU A 170 2.86 8.67 7.97
N THR A 171 3.19 9.19 6.80
CA THR A 171 3.83 8.44 5.72
C THR A 171 5.19 7.89 6.15
N GLU A 172 6.05 8.71 6.74
CA GLU A 172 7.36 8.30 7.25
C GLU A 172 7.25 7.23 8.34
N GLN A 173 6.28 7.35 9.24
CA GLN A 173 5.99 6.36 10.27
C GLN A 173 5.57 5.02 9.65
N ALA A 174 4.66 5.02 8.68
CA ALA A 174 4.21 3.81 7.98
C ALA A 174 5.34 3.14 7.19
N LEU A 175 6.27 3.93 6.63
CA LEU A 175 7.45 3.46 5.92
C LEU A 175 8.58 3.01 6.87
N GLY A 176 8.47 3.28 8.18
CA GLY A 176 9.50 2.92 9.17
C GLY A 176 10.75 3.78 9.07
N VAL A 177 10.67 4.97 8.49
CA VAL A 177 11.74 5.95 8.38
C VAL A 177 11.57 6.94 9.54
N LYS A 178 12.60 7.05 10.39
CA LYS A 178 12.63 8.00 11.51
C LYS A 178 13.75 9.02 11.30
#